data_649e9ac681b5599477cdd0171a8eec3e
#
_entry.id   649e9ac681b5599477cdd0171a8eec3e
#
_cell.length_a   1.000
_cell.length_b   1.000
_cell.length_c   1.000
_cell.angle_alpha   90.00
_cell.angle_beta   90.00
_cell.angle_gamma   90.00
#
_symmetry.space_group_name_H-M   'P 1'
#
loop_
_entity.id
_entity.type
_entity.pdbx_description
1 polymer ?
#
loop_
_entity_poly.entity_id
_entity_poly.type
_entity_poly.pdbx_seq_one_letter_code
_entity_poly.pdbx_strand_id
1 'polypeptide(L)'
;TYEIRSVRIIRGSLAELSLDDTALTNKAFTIQKELYNARSDSVEPIFSGVDSITVTNNDGDASTAVTVTIVVSASDADGGLEKAFSYIEGPGGDLAGDWGTLNSDKTKITFTFVLDAKTASGVYKISDIRLYDLAGNQNFVSNADLIAGEYTNNWTITNAIGDNDTPQILGVTLTPLIDTSDLNRKQIKVSVTVDDQVTDINNIYLRIFSPAGASIDEYIVDLGRLFTSTKDGNSYELVISLPLEYPDGVYTVSYITVSDKALNKQTYQVGS
;
A
#
# COMPACT_ATOMS: atom_id res chain seq x y z
N THR A 1 13.52 13.60 -22.36
CA THR A 1 13.87 14.92 -21.78
C THR A 1 13.71 14.85 -20.27
N TYR A 2 14.76 15.22 -19.53
CA TYR A 2 14.75 15.29 -18.08
C TYR A 2 14.69 16.75 -17.65
N GLU A 3 13.91 17.01 -16.63
CA GLU A 3 13.67 18.35 -16.10
C GLU A 3 14.13 18.40 -14.63
N ILE A 4 14.90 19.43 -14.28
CA ILE A 4 15.25 19.72 -12.92
C ILE A 4 14.13 20.56 -12.30
N ARG A 5 13.33 19.97 -11.43
CA ARG A 5 12.18 20.67 -10.79
C ARG A 5 12.57 21.43 -9.52
N SER A 6 13.68 21.08 -8.91
CA SER A 6 14.20 21.81 -7.76
C SER A 6 15.71 21.64 -7.61
N VAL A 7 16.37 22.63 -7.03
CA VAL A 7 17.76 22.56 -6.61
C VAL A 7 17.84 22.94 -5.15
N ARG A 8 18.45 22.06 -4.36
CA ARG A 8 18.68 22.27 -2.93
C ARG A 8 20.16 22.57 -2.69
N ILE A 9 20.44 23.73 -2.13
CA ILE A 9 21.81 24.13 -1.77
C ILE A 9 21.92 24.11 -0.25
N ILE A 10 22.82 23.23 0.27
CA ILE A 10 23.09 23.14 1.69
C ILE A 10 24.45 23.83 1.96
N ARG A 11 24.44 24.88 2.76
CA ARG A 11 25.64 25.59 3.16
C ARG A 11 25.90 25.41 4.66
N GLY A 12 26.78 24.48 5.00
CA GLY A 12 27.08 24.19 6.40
C GLY A 12 25.89 23.64 7.17
N SER A 13 25.93 23.68 8.48
CA SER A 13 24.93 23.06 9.35
C SER A 13 23.64 23.88 9.59
N LEU A 14 23.48 25.07 9.00
CA LEU A 14 22.45 26.01 9.45
C LEU A 14 21.68 26.78 8.36
N ALA A 15 21.96 26.62 7.09
CA ALA A 15 21.23 27.32 6.04
C ALA A 15 20.98 26.41 4.83
N GLU A 16 19.74 26.22 4.53
CA GLU A 16 19.26 25.52 3.33
C GLU A 16 18.55 26.51 2.43
N LEU A 17 18.94 26.56 1.15
CA LEU A 17 18.23 27.28 0.12
C LEU A 17 17.62 26.24 -0.84
N SER A 18 16.31 26.21 -0.89
CA SER A 18 15.58 25.44 -1.90
C SER A 18 15.09 26.40 -2.98
N LEU A 19 15.41 26.10 -4.23
CA LEU A 19 14.91 26.80 -5.40
C LEU A 19 13.94 25.86 -6.13
N ASP A 20 12.70 26.28 -6.26
CA ASP A 20 11.71 25.59 -7.07
C ASP A 20 11.88 25.91 -8.56
N ASP A 21 11.08 25.28 -9.41
CA ASP A 21 11.09 25.46 -10.85
C ASP A 21 10.89 26.93 -11.25
N THR A 22 9.99 27.64 -10.57
CA THR A 22 9.73 29.07 -10.84
C THR A 22 10.95 29.93 -10.50
N ALA A 23 11.60 29.68 -9.37
CA ALA A 23 12.78 30.42 -8.94
C ALA A 23 13.98 30.18 -9.89
N LEU A 24 14.15 28.94 -10.36
CA LEU A 24 15.17 28.57 -11.34
C LEU A 24 14.94 29.26 -12.69
N THR A 25 13.70 29.24 -13.17
CA THR A 25 13.32 29.90 -14.45
C THR A 25 13.53 31.41 -14.37
N ASN A 26 13.13 32.05 -13.28
CA ASN A 26 13.30 33.50 -13.08
C ASN A 26 14.77 33.94 -12.98
N LYS A 27 15.68 33.04 -12.65
CA LYS A 27 17.11 33.29 -12.61
C LYS A 27 17.81 33.02 -13.94
N ALA A 28 17.07 32.70 -14.98
CA ALA A 28 17.57 32.39 -16.33
C ALA A 28 18.59 31.23 -16.35
N PHE A 29 18.42 30.25 -15.46
CA PHE A 29 19.20 29.03 -15.53
C PHE A 29 18.64 28.10 -16.62
N THR A 30 19.52 27.37 -17.31
CA THR A 30 19.11 26.28 -18.15
C THR A 30 18.82 25.08 -17.26
N ILE A 31 17.52 24.82 -16.98
CA ILE A 31 17.05 23.73 -16.10
C ILE A 31 16.66 22.47 -16.87
N GLN A 32 16.72 22.51 -18.19
CA GLN A 32 16.47 21.37 -19.06
C GLN A 32 17.73 20.94 -19.78
N LYS A 33 17.98 19.66 -19.82
CA LYS A 33 19.06 19.04 -20.56
C LYS A 33 18.53 17.81 -21.29
N GLU A 34 18.71 17.79 -22.59
CA GLU A 34 18.43 16.59 -23.38
C GLU A 34 19.59 15.59 -23.15
N LEU A 35 19.23 14.40 -22.74
CA LEU A 35 20.15 13.28 -22.61
C LEU A 35 19.97 12.37 -23.81
N TYR A 36 21.06 12.16 -24.52
CA TYR A 36 21.12 11.24 -25.67
C TYR A 36 21.84 9.97 -25.24
N ASN A 37 21.15 8.83 -25.34
CA ASN A 37 21.75 7.53 -25.12
C ASN A 37 21.28 6.58 -26.23
N ALA A 38 22.21 6.08 -27.03
CA ALA A 38 21.91 5.13 -28.10
C ALA A 38 21.39 3.77 -27.60
N ARG A 39 21.49 3.53 -26.29
CA ARG A 39 20.94 2.36 -25.59
C ARG A 39 19.80 2.72 -24.66
N SER A 40 19.12 3.84 -24.89
CA SER A 40 17.96 4.19 -24.09
C SER A 40 16.84 3.19 -24.34
N ASP A 41 16.32 2.65 -23.25
CA ASP A 41 15.17 1.80 -23.25
C ASP A 41 13.92 2.63 -22.92
N SER A 42 12.87 2.50 -23.72
CA SER A 42 11.57 3.13 -23.53
C SER A 42 10.42 2.14 -23.73
N VAL A 43 10.75 0.86 -23.74
CA VAL A 43 9.79 -0.23 -23.91
C VAL A 43 9.47 -0.79 -22.52
N GLU A 44 8.20 -1.04 -22.29
CA GLU A 44 7.74 -1.64 -21.03
C GLU A 44 8.07 -3.14 -21.00
N PRO A 45 8.34 -3.73 -19.81
CA PRO A 45 8.45 -5.17 -19.65
C PRO A 45 7.19 -5.89 -20.15
N ILE A 46 7.37 -7.06 -20.73
CA ILE A 46 6.28 -7.90 -21.26
C ILE A 46 5.94 -8.98 -20.26
N PHE A 47 4.68 -9.01 -19.82
CA PHE A 47 4.11 -10.14 -19.08
C PHE A 47 3.75 -11.25 -20.06
N SER A 48 4.15 -12.49 -19.76
CA SER A 48 3.95 -13.64 -20.64
C SER A 48 2.99 -14.70 -20.08
N GLY A 49 2.73 -14.66 -18.77
CA GLY A 49 1.75 -15.57 -18.17
C GLY A 49 2.01 -15.94 -16.71
N VAL A 50 1.04 -16.64 -16.13
CA VAL A 50 1.15 -17.29 -14.83
C VAL A 50 1.50 -18.74 -15.04
N ASP A 51 2.68 -19.15 -14.58
CA ASP A 51 3.20 -20.52 -14.78
C ASP A 51 2.60 -21.50 -13.77
N SER A 52 2.50 -21.06 -12.50
CA SER A 52 1.95 -21.89 -11.44
C SER A 52 1.46 -21.08 -10.26
N ILE A 53 0.45 -21.61 -9.57
CA ILE A 53 0.01 -21.16 -8.25
C ILE A 53 0.01 -22.39 -7.34
N THR A 54 0.74 -22.31 -6.22
CA THR A 54 0.87 -23.43 -5.26
C THR A 54 0.51 -22.92 -3.86
N VAL A 55 -0.31 -23.68 -3.14
CA VAL A 55 -0.67 -23.41 -1.76
C VAL A 55 -0.09 -24.51 -0.88
N THR A 56 0.62 -24.14 0.18
CA THR A 56 1.17 -25.06 1.17
C THR A 56 0.65 -24.74 2.57
N ASN A 57 0.68 -25.72 3.49
CA ASN A 57 0.16 -25.62 4.85
C ASN A 57 -1.33 -25.24 4.91
N ASN A 58 -2.11 -25.80 3.99
CA ASN A 58 -3.56 -25.58 3.84
C ASN A 58 -4.36 -26.69 4.54
N ASP A 59 -3.88 -27.16 5.69
CA ASP A 59 -4.42 -28.32 6.43
C ASP A 59 -5.14 -27.94 7.74
N GLY A 60 -5.16 -26.64 8.06
CA GLY A 60 -5.78 -26.14 9.28
C GLY A 60 -4.91 -26.28 10.53
N ASP A 61 -3.59 -26.46 10.39
CA ASP A 61 -2.66 -26.41 11.52
C ASP A 61 -2.46 -24.97 12.00
N ALA A 62 -2.93 -24.67 13.20
CA ALA A 62 -2.85 -23.36 13.82
C ALA A 62 -1.41 -22.86 14.08
N SER A 63 -0.43 -23.76 14.02
CA SER A 63 0.98 -23.42 14.26
C SER A 63 1.73 -23.03 12.99
N THR A 64 1.13 -23.22 11.82
CA THR A 64 1.78 -23.05 10.51
C THR A 64 1.05 -22.03 9.62
N ALA A 65 1.78 -21.04 9.15
CA ALA A 65 1.27 -20.07 8.18
C ALA A 65 0.89 -20.74 6.85
N VAL A 66 -0.16 -20.25 6.21
CA VAL A 66 -0.50 -20.65 4.85
C VAL A 66 0.39 -19.90 3.87
N THR A 67 1.09 -20.63 3.00
CA THR A 67 1.99 -20.01 2.02
C THR A 67 1.45 -20.18 0.62
N VAL A 68 1.30 -19.08 -0.11
CA VAL A 68 0.92 -19.05 -1.53
C VAL A 68 2.13 -18.65 -2.35
N THR A 69 2.56 -19.53 -3.25
CA THR A 69 3.66 -19.27 -4.17
C THR A 69 3.11 -19.12 -5.58
N ILE A 70 3.36 -17.98 -6.21
CA ILE A 70 2.94 -17.68 -7.59
C ILE A 70 4.20 -17.48 -8.43
N VAL A 71 4.32 -18.25 -9.51
CA VAL A 71 5.39 -18.08 -10.48
C VAL A 71 4.81 -17.50 -11.75
N VAL A 72 5.40 -16.43 -12.24
CA VAL A 72 5.01 -15.77 -13.49
C VAL A 72 6.19 -15.67 -14.44
N SER A 73 5.91 -15.68 -15.73
CA SER A 73 6.87 -15.43 -16.79
C SER A 73 6.75 -14.00 -17.29
N ALA A 74 7.88 -13.34 -17.44
CA ALA A 74 7.98 -12.00 -17.99
C ALA A 74 9.34 -11.82 -18.66
N SER A 75 9.45 -10.86 -19.56
CA SER A 75 10.69 -10.56 -20.26
C SER A 75 10.80 -9.07 -20.54
N ASP A 76 12.01 -8.64 -20.75
CA ASP A 76 12.33 -7.33 -21.27
C ASP A 76 13.53 -7.44 -22.20
N ALA A 77 13.45 -6.83 -23.39
CA ALA A 77 14.43 -7.05 -24.44
C ALA A 77 15.68 -6.15 -24.28
N ASP A 78 15.47 -4.92 -23.84
CA ASP A 78 16.52 -3.88 -23.92
C ASP A 78 17.11 -3.53 -22.54
N GLY A 79 16.28 -3.34 -21.52
CA GLY A 79 16.68 -2.98 -20.17
C GLY A 79 16.86 -4.17 -19.24
N GLY A 80 16.11 -5.24 -19.45
CA GLY A 80 15.99 -6.39 -18.57
C GLY A 80 15.17 -6.07 -17.32
N LEU A 81 14.49 -7.07 -16.77
CA LEU A 81 13.70 -6.92 -15.55
C LEU A 81 14.56 -6.53 -14.35
N GLU A 82 14.11 -5.55 -13.58
CA GLU A 82 14.74 -5.12 -12.33
C GLU A 82 14.07 -5.74 -11.12
N LYS A 83 12.74 -5.57 -11.04
CA LYS A 83 11.92 -6.02 -9.91
C LYS A 83 10.46 -6.19 -10.33
N ALA A 84 9.71 -6.87 -9.49
CA ALA A 84 8.27 -7.00 -9.67
C ALA A 84 7.57 -6.99 -8.31
N PHE A 85 6.33 -6.52 -8.30
CA PHE A 85 5.47 -6.51 -7.13
C PHE A 85 4.09 -7.05 -7.50
N SER A 86 3.43 -7.76 -6.59
CA SER A 86 2.07 -8.25 -6.82
C SER A 86 1.21 -8.10 -5.58
N TYR A 87 -0.09 -7.88 -5.79
CA TYR A 87 -1.12 -8.02 -4.77
C TYR A 87 -1.98 -9.26 -5.06
N ILE A 88 -2.33 -9.97 -3.99
CA ILE A 88 -3.42 -10.95 -3.98
C ILE A 88 -4.56 -10.40 -3.15
N GLU A 89 -5.79 -10.78 -3.50
CA GLU A 89 -7.02 -10.41 -2.79
C GLU A 89 -7.64 -11.66 -2.17
N GLY A 90 -7.93 -11.60 -0.87
CA GLY A 90 -8.62 -12.65 -0.15
C GLY A 90 -10.14 -12.59 -0.32
N PRO A 91 -10.88 -13.60 0.17
CA PRO A 91 -12.34 -13.68 0.05
C PRO A 91 -13.05 -12.52 0.75
N GLY A 92 -12.47 -11.96 1.80
CA GLY A 92 -12.96 -10.76 2.51
C GLY A 92 -12.65 -9.44 1.80
N GLY A 93 -11.94 -9.48 0.67
CA GLY A 93 -11.64 -8.30 -0.16
C GLY A 93 -10.44 -7.48 0.31
N ASP A 94 -9.67 -7.94 1.31
CA ASP A 94 -8.40 -7.30 1.66
C ASP A 94 -7.24 -7.83 0.83
N LEU A 95 -6.15 -7.06 0.79
CA LEU A 95 -5.01 -7.30 -0.07
C LEU A 95 -3.77 -7.69 0.75
N ALA A 96 -3.04 -8.69 0.26
CA ALA A 96 -1.67 -8.95 0.68
C ALA A 96 -0.71 -8.69 -0.49
N GLY A 97 0.40 -8.02 -0.21
CA GLY A 97 1.39 -7.65 -1.23
C GLY A 97 2.74 -8.29 -1.00
N ASP A 98 3.45 -8.61 -2.08
CA ASP A 98 4.81 -9.14 -2.02
C ASP A 98 5.67 -8.66 -3.18
N TRP A 99 6.97 -8.43 -2.88
CA TRP A 99 8.00 -8.22 -3.88
C TRP A 99 8.51 -9.56 -4.40
N GLY A 100 8.37 -9.78 -5.70
CA GLY A 100 8.81 -11.01 -6.31
C GLY A 100 10.33 -11.16 -6.38
N THR A 101 10.79 -12.40 -6.33
CA THR A 101 12.18 -12.77 -6.54
C THR A 101 12.38 -13.21 -7.99
N LEU A 102 13.30 -12.54 -8.71
CA LEU A 102 13.65 -12.91 -10.08
C LEU A 102 14.60 -14.10 -10.08
N ASN A 103 14.43 -14.98 -11.06
CA ASN A 103 15.42 -16.03 -11.35
C ASN A 103 16.70 -15.43 -11.97
N SER A 104 17.75 -16.25 -12.10
CA SER A 104 19.07 -15.81 -12.64
C SER A 104 18.96 -15.20 -14.04
N ASP A 105 18.08 -15.70 -14.87
CA ASP A 105 17.91 -15.29 -16.27
C ASP A 105 16.93 -14.14 -16.42
N LYS A 106 16.33 -13.68 -15.30
CA LYS A 106 15.35 -12.59 -15.25
C LYS A 106 14.15 -12.80 -16.18
N THR A 107 13.73 -14.04 -16.35
CA THR A 107 12.58 -14.42 -17.17
C THR A 107 11.40 -14.95 -16.36
N LYS A 108 11.64 -15.23 -15.06
CA LYS A 108 10.62 -15.70 -14.13
C LYS A 108 10.70 -14.95 -12.81
N ILE A 109 9.53 -14.69 -12.26
CA ILE A 109 9.36 -14.03 -10.98
C ILE A 109 8.58 -14.96 -10.06
N THR A 110 9.08 -15.16 -8.85
CA THR A 110 8.39 -15.92 -7.81
C THR A 110 7.92 -14.97 -6.72
N PHE A 111 6.62 -14.89 -6.51
CA PHE A 111 6.00 -14.20 -5.37
C PHE A 111 5.69 -15.23 -4.28
N THR A 112 5.93 -14.88 -3.01
CA THR A 112 5.71 -15.80 -1.87
C THR A 112 4.93 -15.07 -0.78
N PHE A 113 3.63 -15.24 -0.78
CA PHE A 113 2.75 -14.66 0.23
C PHE A 113 2.66 -15.60 1.44
N VAL A 114 3.11 -15.12 2.59
CA VAL A 114 2.99 -15.82 3.87
C VAL A 114 1.78 -15.24 4.60
N LEU A 115 0.69 -15.98 4.61
CA LEU A 115 -0.57 -15.59 5.23
C LEU A 115 -0.65 -16.14 6.65
N ASP A 116 -1.53 -15.57 7.48
CA ASP A 116 -1.78 -16.06 8.83
C ASP A 116 -2.23 -17.52 8.83
N ALA A 117 -1.92 -18.26 9.90
CA ALA A 117 -2.39 -19.63 10.08
C ALA A 117 -3.92 -19.74 10.09
N LYS A 118 -4.60 -18.67 10.49
CA LYS A 118 -6.06 -18.56 10.48
C LYS A 118 -6.60 -17.81 9.26
N THR A 119 -5.83 -17.72 8.18
CA THR A 119 -6.31 -17.03 6.96
C THR A 119 -7.66 -17.60 6.52
N ALA A 120 -8.53 -16.72 6.01
CA ALA A 120 -9.91 -17.05 5.67
C ALA A 120 -9.99 -18.18 4.61
N SER A 121 -10.98 -19.05 4.75
CA SER A 121 -11.32 -20.00 3.69
C SER A 121 -12.06 -19.31 2.56
N GLY A 122 -11.74 -19.65 1.32
CA GLY A 122 -12.45 -19.11 0.16
C GLY A 122 -11.59 -18.99 -1.08
N VAL A 123 -12.09 -18.24 -2.06
CA VAL A 123 -11.40 -18.00 -3.32
C VAL A 123 -10.52 -16.77 -3.18
N TYR A 124 -9.24 -16.96 -3.46
CA TYR A 124 -8.23 -15.93 -3.59
C TYR A 124 -7.94 -15.66 -5.06
N LYS A 125 -7.52 -14.45 -5.38
CA LYS A 125 -7.17 -14.08 -6.76
C LYS A 125 -5.95 -13.15 -6.79
N ILE A 126 -5.24 -13.14 -7.92
CA ILE A 126 -4.25 -12.12 -8.20
C ILE A 126 -5.00 -10.81 -8.48
N SER A 127 -4.75 -9.77 -7.70
CA SER A 127 -5.34 -8.44 -7.91
C SER A 127 -4.61 -7.67 -9.00
N ASP A 128 -3.28 -7.60 -8.91
CA ASP A 128 -2.42 -7.02 -9.94
C ASP A 128 -0.99 -7.55 -9.88
N ILE A 129 -0.26 -7.40 -10.98
CA ILE A 129 1.17 -7.63 -11.10
C ILE A 129 1.81 -6.39 -11.72
N ARG A 130 2.88 -5.90 -11.12
CA ARG A 130 3.64 -4.74 -11.57
C ARG A 130 5.06 -5.17 -11.90
N LEU A 131 5.46 -4.97 -13.12
CA LEU A 131 6.78 -5.28 -13.62
C LEU A 131 7.56 -3.98 -13.84
N TYR A 132 8.83 -3.97 -13.47
CA TYR A 132 9.72 -2.84 -13.65
C TYR A 132 11.01 -3.30 -14.32
N ASP A 133 11.49 -2.53 -15.26
CA ASP A 133 12.80 -2.74 -15.89
C ASP A 133 13.88 -1.83 -15.26
N LEU A 134 15.12 -2.00 -15.71
CA LEU A 134 16.26 -1.20 -15.26
C LEU A 134 16.22 0.26 -15.78
N ALA A 135 15.45 0.54 -16.82
CA ALA A 135 15.27 1.89 -17.36
C ALA A 135 14.18 2.69 -16.62
N GLY A 136 13.37 2.01 -15.81
CA GLY A 136 12.27 2.60 -15.04
C GLY A 136 10.92 2.55 -15.76
N ASN A 137 10.81 1.82 -16.88
CA ASN A 137 9.52 1.57 -17.50
C ASN A 137 8.74 0.55 -16.66
N GLN A 138 7.43 0.64 -16.71
CA GLN A 138 6.54 -0.16 -15.88
C GLN A 138 5.42 -0.75 -16.73
N ASN A 139 5.15 -2.04 -16.55
CA ASN A 139 3.93 -2.69 -17.03
C ASN A 139 3.05 -3.06 -15.83
N PHE A 140 1.78 -2.69 -15.91
CA PHE A 140 0.75 -2.98 -14.92
C PHE A 140 -0.25 -3.98 -15.51
N VAL A 141 -0.29 -5.18 -14.96
CA VAL A 141 -1.21 -6.26 -15.35
C VAL A 141 -2.29 -6.39 -14.30
N SER A 142 -3.49 -5.95 -14.60
CA SER A 142 -4.64 -6.04 -13.70
C SER A 142 -5.26 -7.45 -13.68
N ASN A 143 -6.11 -7.73 -12.71
CA ASN A 143 -6.90 -8.96 -12.71
C ASN A 143 -7.76 -9.10 -13.97
N ALA A 144 -8.27 -7.99 -14.51
CA ALA A 144 -9.05 -8.00 -15.75
C ALA A 144 -8.20 -8.41 -16.96
N ASP A 145 -6.93 -8.00 -17.01
CA ASP A 145 -6.00 -8.41 -18.07
C ASP A 145 -5.66 -9.89 -17.97
N LEU A 146 -5.50 -10.41 -16.75
CA LEU A 146 -5.28 -11.85 -16.52
C LEU A 146 -6.46 -12.67 -17.00
N ILE A 147 -7.69 -12.22 -16.73
CA ILE A 147 -8.91 -12.89 -17.20
C ILE A 147 -9.01 -12.82 -18.74
N ALA A 148 -8.76 -11.66 -19.33
CA ALA A 148 -8.81 -11.47 -20.78
C ALA A 148 -7.77 -12.30 -21.51
N GLY A 149 -6.60 -12.54 -20.90
CA GLY A 149 -5.54 -13.39 -21.41
C GLY A 149 -5.72 -14.89 -21.10
N GLU A 150 -6.83 -15.27 -20.48
CA GLU A 150 -7.14 -16.67 -20.07
C GLU A 150 -6.08 -17.28 -19.13
N TYR A 151 -5.35 -16.44 -18.36
CA TYR A 151 -4.36 -16.91 -17.40
C TYR A 151 -5.01 -17.41 -16.11
N THR A 152 -4.41 -18.44 -15.48
CA THR A 152 -4.79 -18.86 -14.13
C THR A 152 -4.55 -17.70 -13.17
N ASN A 153 -5.62 -17.17 -12.55
CA ASN A 153 -5.55 -15.98 -11.71
C ASN A 153 -6.20 -16.15 -10.34
N ASN A 154 -6.73 -17.34 -10.04
CA ASN A 154 -7.39 -17.59 -8.76
C ASN A 154 -7.11 -19.03 -8.27
N TRP A 155 -7.33 -19.22 -6.97
CA TRP A 155 -7.21 -20.52 -6.28
C TRP A 155 -8.12 -20.53 -5.05
N THR A 156 -8.31 -21.70 -4.45
CA THR A 156 -9.10 -21.86 -3.24
C THR A 156 -8.20 -22.26 -2.08
N ILE A 157 -8.37 -21.59 -0.93
CA ILE A 157 -7.84 -22.00 0.35
C ILE A 157 -8.99 -22.64 1.16
N THR A 158 -8.76 -23.85 1.69
CA THR A 158 -9.69 -24.53 2.59
C THR A 158 -8.98 -24.66 3.93
N ASN A 159 -9.37 -23.86 4.90
CA ASN A 159 -8.73 -23.77 6.21
C ASN A 159 -9.77 -24.05 7.30
N ALA A 160 -9.67 -25.20 7.97
CA ALA A 160 -10.65 -25.64 8.98
C ALA A 160 -10.70 -24.72 10.21
N ILE A 161 -9.64 -23.95 10.45
CA ILE A 161 -9.55 -22.97 11.55
C ILE A 161 -9.57 -21.52 11.03
N GLY A 162 -9.84 -21.37 9.74
CA GLY A 162 -9.84 -20.05 9.07
C GLY A 162 -10.86 -19.11 9.71
N ASP A 163 -10.45 -17.89 9.91
CA ASP A 163 -11.32 -16.80 10.31
C ASP A 163 -12.02 -16.22 9.08
N ASN A 164 -13.32 -16.41 9.01
CA ASN A 164 -14.15 -15.86 7.95
C ASN A 164 -15.03 -14.71 8.46
N ASP A 165 -14.85 -14.30 9.73
CA ASP A 165 -15.61 -13.22 10.32
C ASP A 165 -14.95 -11.88 9.99
N THR A 166 -15.78 -10.91 9.64
CA THR A 166 -15.28 -9.57 9.31
C THR A 166 -15.11 -8.76 10.59
N PRO A 167 -13.98 -8.06 10.79
CA PRO A 167 -13.80 -7.19 11.94
C PRO A 167 -14.89 -6.12 11.99
N GLN A 168 -15.45 -5.85 13.18
CA GLN A 168 -16.56 -4.92 13.37
C GLN A 168 -16.07 -3.58 13.90
N ILE A 169 -16.42 -2.48 13.21
CA ILE A 169 -16.14 -1.13 13.69
C ILE A 169 -17.24 -0.75 14.67
N LEU A 170 -16.89 -0.65 15.96
CA LEU A 170 -17.83 -0.32 17.04
C LEU A 170 -17.94 1.19 17.29
N GLY A 171 -16.91 1.95 16.95
CA GLY A 171 -16.93 3.39 17.13
C GLY A 171 -15.70 4.09 16.59
N VAL A 172 -15.90 5.37 16.24
CA VAL A 172 -14.83 6.29 15.84
C VAL A 172 -15.05 7.62 16.53
N THR A 173 -14.01 8.15 17.17
CA THR A 173 -14.06 9.47 17.80
C THR A 173 -12.89 10.33 17.34
N LEU A 174 -13.17 11.62 17.12
CA LEU A 174 -12.18 12.65 16.86
C LEU A 174 -12.17 13.61 18.08
N THR A 175 -11.03 13.71 18.75
CA THR A 175 -10.87 14.58 19.91
C THR A 175 -9.80 15.63 19.63
N PRO A 176 -10.15 16.93 19.62
CA PRO A 176 -9.15 18.00 19.54
C PRO A 176 -8.19 17.91 20.73
N LEU A 177 -6.90 18.01 20.47
CA LEU A 177 -5.89 18.13 21.53
C LEU A 177 -5.29 19.52 21.51
N ILE A 178 -5.03 20.06 22.70
CA ILE A 178 -4.27 21.28 22.88
C ILE A 178 -2.85 20.85 23.25
N ASP A 179 -1.93 20.94 22.28
CA ASP A 179 -0.52 20.75 22.57
C ASP A 179 0.09 22.07 23.05
N THR A 180 0.41 22.14 24.32
CA THR A 180 1.09 23.31 24.89
C THR A 180 2.59 23.31 24.62
N SER A 181 3.14 22.22 24.13
CA SER A 181 4.57 22.06 23.81
C SER A 181 4.91 22.47 22.37
N ASP A 182 3.95 22.38 21.43
CA ASP A 182 4.10 22.82 20.04
C ASP A 182 2.92 23.68 19.60
N LEU A 183 3.03 24.98 19.88
CA LEU A 183 2.02 25.97 19.51
C LEU A 183 1.92 26.21 18.00
N ASN A 184 2.75 25.58 17.18
CA ASN A 184 2.76 25.71 15.73
C ASN A 184 1.95 24.60 15.04
N ARG A 185 1.27 23.72 15.77
CA ARG A 185 0.47 22.64 15.22
C ARG A 185 -0.88 22.52 15.91
N LYS A 186 -1.87 22.09 15.14
CA LYS A 186 -3.16 21.62 15.64
C LYS A 186 -3.09 20.09 15.74
N GLN A 187 -3.69 19.51 16.76
CA GLN A 187 -3.68 18.06 16.91
C GLN A 187 -5.09 17.53 17.06
N ILE A 188 -5.32 16.38 16.43
CA ILE A 188 -6.57 15.62 16.52
C ILE A 188 -6.19 14.20 16.95
N LYS A 189 -6.70 13.76 18.10
CA LYS A 189 -6.65 12.35 18.46
C LYS A 189 -7.80 11.64 17.80
N VAL A 190 -7.47 10.60 17.04
CA VAL A 190 -8.42 9.66 16.46
C VAL A 190 -8.41 8.41 17.31
N SER A 191 -9.57 7.96 17.77
CA SER A 191 -9.74 6.66 18.43
C SER A 191 -10.73 5.83 17.63
N VAL A 192 -10.32 4.60 17.27
CA VAL A 192 -11.17 3.63 16.56
C VAL A 192 -11.31 2.40 17.45
N THR A 193 -12.53 2.04 17.79
CA THR A 193 -12.83 0.81 18.52
C THR A 193 -13.29 -0.25 17.54
N VAL A 194 -12.63 -1.40 17.58
CA VAL A 194 -12.89 -2.53 16.67
C VAL A 194 -13.08 -3.79 17.50
N ASP A 195 -13.98 -4.65 17.09
CA ASP A 195 -14.13 -6.01 17.63
C ASP A 195 -13.77 -7.03 16.56
N ASP A 196 -12.82 -7.89 16.92
CA ASP A 196 -12.41 -9.07 16.16
C ASP A 196 -12.07 -10.15 17.18
N GLN A 197 -12.78 -11.28 17.10
CA GLN A 197 -12.71 -12.33 18.12
C GLN A 197 -11.70 -13.42 17.78
N VAL A 198 -11.23 -13.51 16.55
CA VAL A 198 -10.48 -14.68 16.07
C VAL A 198 -9.06 -14.33 15.66
N THR A 199 -8.88 -13.26 14.86
CA THR A 199 -7.57 -12.78 14.43
C THR A 199 -7.33 -11.36 14.91
N ASP A 200 -6.06 -10.94 14.94
CA ASP A 200 -5.72 -9.55 15.22
C ASP A 200 -6.01 -8.65 14.03
N ILE A 201 -6.24 -7.38 14.32
CA ILE A 201 -6.36 -6.34 13.30
C ILE A 201 -5.02 -6.19 12.55
N ASN A 202 -5.11 -6.20 11.24
CA ASN A 202 -3.99 -6.02 10.32
C ASN A 202 -3.83 -4.56 9.92
N ASN A 203 -4.93 -3.89 9.56
CA ASN A 203 -4.90 -2.54 9.02
C ASN A 203 -6.13 -1.76 9.47
N ILE A 204 -5.92 -0.48 9.82
CA ILE A 204 -6.99 0.52 9.97
C ILE A 204 -6.57 1.74 9.17
N TYR A 205 -7.34 2.04 8.14
CA TYR A 205 -7.18 3.23 7.31
C TYR A 205 -8.42 4.10 7.44
N LEU A 206 -8.23 5.41 7.55
CA LEU A 206 -9.33 6.35 7.56
C LEU A 206 -9.04 7.60 6.71
N ARG A 207 -10.11 8.21 6.22
CA ARG A 207 -10.10 9.52 5.58
C ARG A 207 -10.95 10.50 6.37
N ILE A 208 -10.35 11.64 6.68
CA ILE A 208 -11.02 12.77 7.34
C ILE A 208 -11.09 13.91 6.35
N PHE A 209 -12.22 14.60 6.28
CA PHE A 209 -12.33 15.87 5.58
C PHE A 209 -12.20 17.03 6.56
N SER A 210 -11.38 18.00 6.18
CA SER A 210 -11.31 19.30 6.85
C SER A 210 -12.57 20.13 6.56
N PRO A 211 -12.83 21.20 7.33
CA PRO A 211 -13.93 22.12 7.05
C PRO A 211 -13.90 22.74 5.65
N ALA A 212 -12.73 22.84 5.05
CA ALA A 212 -12.53 23.33 3.67
C ALA A 212 -12.67 22.25 2.61
N GLY A 213 -12.97 20.99 2.99
CA GLY A 213 -13.12 19.87 2.08
C GLY A 213 -11.81 19.18 1.66
N ALA A 214 -10.66 19.59 2.21
CA ALA A 214 -9.41 18.87 1.97
C ALA A 214 -9.41 17.51 2.69
N SER A 215 -8.99 16.45 2.00
CA SER A 215 -8.85 15.13 2.59
C SER A 215 -7.55 15.01 3.39
N ILE A 216 -7.63 14.29 4.49
CA ILE A 216 -6.52 13.84 5.32
C ILE A 216 -6.66 12.32 5.40
N ASP A 217 -5.69 11.62 4.83
CA ASP A 217 -5.68 10.18 4.72
C ASP A 217 -4.63 9.61 5.67
N GLU A 218 -5.04 8.73 6.60
CA GLU A 218 -4.17 8.19 7.63
C GLU A 218 -4.37 6.68 7.82
N TYR A 219 -3.26 6.01 8.07
CA TYR A 219 -3.25 4.63 8.56
C TYR A 219 -3.01 4.65 10.07
N ILE A 220 -3.93 4.06 10.84
CA ILE A 220 -3.81 3.92 12.30
C ILE A 220 -3.02 2.66 12.64
N VAL A 221 -3.27 1.59 11.90
CA VAL A 221 -2.51 0.34 11.99
C VAL A 221 -2.05 -0.01 10.57
N ASP A 222 -0.77 -0.26 10.42
CA ASP A 222 -0.19 -0.80 9.19
C ASP A 222 1.03 -1.61 9.59
N LEU A 223 0.98 -2.93 9.44
CA LEU A 223 2.09 -3.83 9.80
C LEU A 223 3.39 -3.55 9.04
N GLY A 224 3.34 -2.83 7.92
CA GLY A 224 4.50 -2.46 7.12
C GLY A 224 5.19 -1.16 7.56
N ARG A 225 4.58 -0.37 8.46
CA ARG A 225 5.10 0.94 8.89
C ARG A 225 5.01 1.08 10.41
N LEU A 226 6.07 1.58 11.03
CA LEU A 226 6.10 1.93 12.45
C LEU A 226 5.28 3.21 12.69
N PHE A 227 3.97 3.09 12.79
CA PHE A 227 3.15 4.18 13.27
C PHE A 227 3.13 4.20 14.80
N THR A 228 3.05 5.41 15.36
CA THR A 228 2.96 5.65 16.80
C THR A 228 1.53 5.48 17.32
N SER A 229 0.77 4.50 16.79
CA SER A 229 -0.53 4.16 17.35
C SER A 229 -0.37 3.40 18.66
N THR A 230 -1.22 3.70 19.63
CA THR A 230 -1.33 2.93 20.88
C THR A 230 -2.57 2.07 20.80
N LYS A 231 -2.47 0.82 21.28
CA LYS A 231 -3.60 -0.10 21.45
C LYS A 231 -3.95 -0.18 22.92
N ASP A 232 -5.21 0.07 23.25
CA ASP A 232 -5.77 -0.16 24.58
C ASP A 232 -7.02 -1.05 24.46
N GLY A 233 -6.88 -2.31 24.78
CA GLY A 233 -7.93 -3.31 24.51
C GLY A 233 -8.27 -3.40 23.03
N ASN A 234 -9.53 -3.11 22.70
CA ASN A 234 -10.03 -3.07 21.32
C ASN A 234 -10.00 -1.65 20.70
N SER A 235 -9.38 -0.69 21.35
CA SER A 235 -9.28 0.69 20.88
C SER A 235 -7.88 0.97 20.35
N TYR A 236 -7.82 1.57 19.16
CA TYR A 236 -6.61 2.00 18.48
C TYR A 236 -6.61 3.51 18.40
N GLU A 237 -5.52 4.16 18.82
CA GLU A 237 -5.42 5.61 18.89
C GLU A 237 -4.25 6.12 18.05
N LEU A 238 -4.49 7.22 17.33
CA LEU A 238 -3.48 7.96 16.58
C LEU A 238 -3.64 9.45 16.85
N VAL A 239 -2.54 10.16 17.02
CA VAL A 239 -2.53 11.62 17.05
C VAL A 239 -2.06 12.17 15.69
N ILE A 240 -2.94 12.88 15.01
CA ILE A 240 -2.65 13.55 13.74
C ILE A 240 -2.24 14.98 14.06
N SER A 241 -1.08 15.41 13.58
CA SER A 241 -0.56 16.76 13.73
C SER A 241 -0.72 17.53 12.42
N LEU A 242 -1.54 18.58 12.44
CA LEU A 242 -1.85 19.42 11.30
C LEU A 242 -1.12 20.78 11.39
N PRO A 243 -0.67 21.36 10.29
CA PRO A 243 -0.19 22.75 10.25
C PRO A 243 -1.23 23.71 10.79
N LEU A 244 -0.80 24.87 11.35
CA LEU A 244 -1.73 25.89 11.87
C LEU A 244 -2.64 26.48 10.81
N GLU A 245 -2.21 26.48 9.56
CA GLU A 245 -2.95 27.00 8.41
C GLU A 245 -4.21 26.18 8.08
N TYR A 246 -4.30 24.94 8.60
CA TYR A 246 -5.53 24.18 8.46
C TYR A 246 -6.70 24.89 9.10
N PRO A 247 -7.87 24.94 8.44
CA PRO A 247 -9.01 25.73 8.88
C PRO A 247 -9.54 25.26 10.23
N ASP A 248 -10.03 26.21 11.04
CA ASP A 248 -10.85 25.90 12.21
C ASP A 248 -12.24 25.45 11.75
N GLY A 249 -12.84 24.52 12.49
CA GLY A 249 -14.19 24.06 12.22
C GLY A 249 -14.38 22.57 12.45
N VAL A 250 -15.41 22.00 11.81
CA VAL A 250 -15.80 20.60 11.99
C VAL A 250 -15.01 19.71 11.02
N TYR A 251 -14.26 18.76 11.57
CA TYR A 251 -13.60 17.68 10.83
C TYR A 251 -14.50 16.44 10.87
N THR A 252 -14.64 15.77 9.75
CA THR A 252 -15.54 14.63 9.62
C THR A 252 -14.83 13.41 9.05
N VAL A 253 -15.02 12.25 9.67
CA VAL A 253 -14.59 10.98 9.07
C VAL A 253 -15.56 10.67 7.92
N SER A 254 -15.04 10.51 6.71
CA SER A 254 -15.85 10.17 5.53
C SER A 254 -15.77 8.71 5.16
N TYR A 255 -14.67 8.08 5.53
CA TYR A 255 -14.36 6.72 5.12
C TYR A 255 -13.46 6.07 6.15
N ILE A 256 -13.74 4.82 6.48
CA ILE A 256 -12.88 4.00 7.32
C ILE A 256 -12.90 2.56 6.82
N THR A 257 -11.74 1.95 6.74
CA THR A 257 -11.57 0.54 6.44
C THR A 257 -10.78 -0.12 7.56
N VAL A 258 -11.24 -1.28 7.97
CA VAL A 258 -10.55 -2.15 8.93
C VAL A 258 -10.40 -3.51 8.29
N SER A 259 -9.21 -4.08 8.37
CA SER A 259 -8.94 -5.47 8.00
C SER A 259 -8.21 -6.22 9.09
N ASP A 260 -8.40 -7.53 9.12
CA ASP A 260 -7.74 -8.46 10.01
C ASP A 260 -6.57 -9.19 9.33
N LYS A 261 -5.86 -10.03 10.08
CA LYS A 261 -4.77 -10.84 9.55
C LYS A 261 -5.24 -12.01 8.67
N ALA A 262 -6.52 -12.35 8.72
CA ALA A 262 -7.13 -13.37 7.86
C ALA A 262 -7.54 -12.82 6.48
N LEU A 263 -7.32 -11.52 6.23
CA LEU A 263 -7.70 -10.76 5.03
C LEU A 263 -9.21 -10.54 4.88
N ASN A 264 -9.96 -10.56 5.98
CA ASN A 264 -11.32 -10.04 5.99
C ASN A 264 -11.28 -8.52 6.16
N LYS A 265 -12.21 -7.82 5.50
CA LYS A 265 -12.24 -6.37 5.47
C LYS A 265 -13.65 -5.82 5.64
N GLN A 266 -13.79 -4.83 6.51
CA GLN A 266 -14.97 -4.00 6.60
C GLN A 266 -14.66 -2.58 6.15
N THR A 267 -15.54 -2.03 5.34
CA THR A 267 -15.50 -0.63 4.90
C THR A 267 -16.77 0.08 5.32
N TYR A 268 -16.61 1.26 5.89
CA TYR A 268 -17.70 2.13 6.27
C TYR A 268 -17.53 3.50 5.62
N GLN A 269 -18.58 3.97 4.94
CA GLN A 269 -18.67 5.32 4.38
C GLN A 269 -19.75 6.10 5.08
N VAL A 270 -19.43 7.29 5.56
CA VAL A 270 -20.41 8.17 6.20
C VAL A 270 -21.28 8.81 5.11
N GLY A 271 -22.58 8.58 5.20
CA GLY A 271 -23.55 9.17 4.27
C GLY A 271 -23.94 8.30 3.06
N SER A 272 -23.57 7.00 3.06
CA SER A 272 -24.10 6.00 2.09
C SER A 272 -25.36 5.32 2.61
#